data_e42ca1c2c827a8fa2349c6b3bdf964a8
#
_entry.id   e42ca1c2c827a8fa2349c6b3bdf964a8
#
_cell.length_a   1.000
_cell.length_b   1.000
_cell.length_c   1.000
_cell.angle_alpha   90.00
_cell.angle_beta   90.00
_cell.angle_gamma   90.00
#
_symmetry.space_group_name_H-M   'P 1'
#
loop_
_entity.id
_entity.type
_entity.pdbx_description
1 polymer ?
#
loop_
_entity_poly.entity_id
_entity_poly.type
_entity_poly.pdbx_seq_one_letter_code
_entity_poly.pdbx_strand_id
1 'polypeptide(L)'
;MRIFGYQKDGQELLELREATISCSGLDELDKIIDFLIEVRKEHALEAELMSPMCHSHLRDWDNTWKKGEPDFIIVSEFESLP
;
A
#
# COMPACT_ATOMS: atom_id res chain seq x y z
N MET A 1 6.42 -11.40 4.34
CA MET A 1 6.07 -10.22 3.53
C MET A 1 6.46 -10.47 2.09
N ARG A 2 5.60 -10.10 1.16
CA ARG A 2 5.86 -10.21 -0.29
C ARG A 2 5.68 -8.85 -0.93
N ILE A 3 6.47 -8.57 -1.96
CA ILE A 3 6.44 -7.30 -2.67
C ILE A 3 6.15 -7.56 -4.14
N PHE A 4 5.14 -6.88 -4.66
CA PHE A 4 4.73 -6.99 -6.06
C PHE A 4 4.76 -5.63 -6.73
N GLY A 5 4.88 -5.61 -8.03
CA GLY A 5 4.83 -4.36 -8.77
C GLY A 5 4.68 -4.56 -10.25
N TYR A 6 4.32 -3.47 -10.93
CA TYR A 6 4.26 -3.38 -12.37
C TYR A 6 5.37 -2.48 -12.86
N GLN A 7 5.94 -2.79 -14.02
CA GLN A 7 6.79 -1.83 -14.72
C GLN A 7 5.93 -0.65 -15.16
N LYS A 8 6.54 0.52 -15.31
CA LYS A 8 5.81 1.77 -15.61
C LYS A 8 4.85 1.65 -16.78
N ASP A 9 5.23 0.95 -17.84
CA ASP A 9 4.39 0.73 -19.02
C ASP A 9 4.03 -0.75 -19.19
N GLY A 10 4.19 -1.54 -18.14
CA GLY A 10 3.93 -2.97 -18.17
C GLY A 10 2.55 -3.32 -17.67
N GLN A 11 2.06 -4.48 -18.09
CA GLN A 11 0.74 -5.00 -17.70
C GLN A 11 0.84 -6.29 -16.90
N GLU A 12 2.04 -6.79 -16.65
CA GLU A 12 2.27 -8.01 -15.91
C GLU A 12 2.67 -7.70 -14.47
N LEU A 13 1.98 -8.30 -13.52
CA LEU A 13 2.32 -8.19 -12.11
C LEU A 13 3.53 -9.07 -11.82
N LEU A 14 4.59 -8.47 -11.30
CA LEU A 14 5.84 -9.16 -10.98
C LEU A 14 5.99 -9.28 -9.47
N GLU A 15 6.48 -10.41 -9.01
CA GLU A 15 6.92 -10.54 -7.62
C GLU A 15 8.36 -10.03 -7.54
N LEU A 16 8.58 -9.06 -6.66
CA LEU A 16 9.86 -8.35 -6.57
C LEU A 16 10.67 -8.84 -5.38
N ARG A 17 11.97 -8.97 -5.57
CA ARG A 17 12.92 -9.24 -4.50
C ARG A 17 13.26 -7.97 -3.72
N GLU A 18 13.21 -6.84 -4.37
CA GLU A 18 13.61 -5.56 -3.79
C GLU A 18 12.80 -4.45 -4.43
N ALA A 19 12.44 -3.44 -3.66
CA ALA A 19 11.76 -2.25 -4.16
C ALA A 19 12.41 -1.02 -3.53
N THR A 20 12.46 0.06 -4.30
CA THR A 20 12.98 1.34 -3.85
C THR A 20 11.89 2.39 -3.98
N ILE A 21 11.62 3.12 -2.92
CA ILE A 21 10.76 4.30 -2.94
C ILE A 21 11.66 5.51 -2.80
N SER A 22 11.72 6.34 -3.83
CA SER A 22 12.53 7.54 -3.83
C SER A 22 11.67 8.74 -3.45
N CYS A 23 11.97 9.36 -2.33
CA CYS A 23 11.23 10.51 -1.83
C CYS A 23 11.99 11.81 -2.11
N SER A 24 11.26 12.80 -2.63
CA SER A 24 11.80 14.14 -2.84
C SER A 24 11.61 14.95 -1.55
N GLY A 25 12.54 14.76 -0.61
CA GLY A 25 12.52 15.46 0.67
C GLY A 25 11.73 14.73 1.74
N LEU A 26 11.75 15.32 2.93
CA LEU A 26 11.12 14.73 4.12
C LEU A 26 9.60 14.78 4.08
N ASP A 27 9.03 15.76 3.36
CA ASP A 27 7.57 15.89 3.27
C ASP A 27 6.95 14.67 2.57
N GLU A 28 7.57 14.17 1.50
CA GLU A 28 7.11 12.96 0.83
C GLU A 28 7.27 11.74 1.72
N LEU A 29 8.38 11.65 2.46
CA LEU A 29 8.58 10.56 3.41
C LEU A 29 7.54 10.59 4.52
N ASP A 30 7.25 11.77 5.06
CA ASP A 30 6.22 11.93 6.08
C ASP A 30 4.84 11.51 5.57
N LYS A 31 4.54 11.81 4.31
CA LYS A 31 3.28 11.39 3.68
C LYS A 31 3.15 9.87 3.69
N ILE A 32 4.22 9.15 3.34
CA ILE A 32 4.20 7.69 3.35
C ILE A 32 4.01 7.16 4.78
N ILE A 33 4.69 7.76 5.74
CA ILE A 33 4.55 7.38 7.15
C ILE A 33 3.11 7.57 7.61
N ASP A 34 2.52 8.72 7.33
CA ASP A 34 1.15 9.04 7.72
C ASP A 34 0.15 8.09 7.07
N PHE A 35 0.35 7.78 5.80
CA PHE A 35 -0.45 6.79 5.10
C PHE A 35 -0.38 5.42 5.78
N LEU A 36 0.81 4.95 6.12
CA LEU A 36 1.00 3.66 6.78
C LEU A 36 0.36 3.62 8.17
N ILE A 37 0.39 4.72 8.90
CA ILE A 37 -0.29 4.82 10.20
C ILE A 37 -1.81 4.63 10.01
N GLU A 38 -2.40 5.31 9.03
CA GLU A 38 -3.82 5.16 8.73
C GLU A 38 -4.17 3.74 8.27
N VAL A 39 -3.35 3.16 7.41
CA VAL A 39 -3.50 1.77 6.96
C VAL A 39 -3.52 0.82 8.16
N ARG A 40 -2.61 1.01 9.11
CA ARG A 40 -2.54 0.15 10.30
C ARG A 40 -3.83 0.19 11.10
N LYS A 41 -4.43 1.37 11.25
CA LYS A 41 -5.71 1.53 11.95
C LYS A 41 -6.84 0.83 11.21
N GLU A 42 -6.96 1.06 9.91
CA GLU A 42 -8.02 0.48 9.09
C GLU A 42 -7.92 -1.04 9.03
N HIS A 43 -6.71 -1.56 8.82
CA HIS A 43 -6.51 -3.00 8.72
C HIS A 43 -6.71 -3.70 10.06
N ALA A 44 -6.43 -3.04 11.18
CA ALA A 44 -6.75 -3.58 12.49
C ALA A 44 -8.26 -3.76 12.70
N LEU A 45 -9.06 -2.78 12.23
CA LEU A 45 -10.53 -2.89 12.29
C LEU A 45 -11.03 -4.03 11.41
N GLU A 46 -10.48 -4.17 10.21
CA GLU A 46 -10.85 -5.27 9.31
C GLU A 46 -10.51 -6.64 9.92
N ALA A 47 -9.38 -6.74 10.61
CA ALA A 47 -9.00 -7.97 11.30
C ALA A 47 -10.01 -8.31 12.41
N GLU A 48 -10.48 -7.30 13.17
CA GLU A 48 -11.50 -7.49 14.20
C GLU A 48 -12.84 -7.95 13.61
N LEU A 49 -13.16 -7.47 12.39
CA LEU A 49 -14.36 -7.86 11.67
C LEU A 49 -14.23 -9.22 10.99
N MET A 50 -13.09 -9.89 11.18
CA MET A 50 -12.78 -11.19 10.60
C MET A 50 -12.79 -11.23 9.08
N SER A 51 -12.50 -10.10 8.45
CA SER A 51 -12.27 -10.04 7.01
C SER A 51 -11.05 -10.89 6.65
N PRO A 52 -11.09 -11.68 5.57
CA PRO A 52 -9.92 -12.51 5.22
C PRO A 52 -8.77 -11.68 4.66
N MET A 53 -9.05 -10.53 4.08
CA MET A 53 -8.06 -9.68 3.43
C MET A 53 -8.61 -8.26 3.29
N CYS A 54 -7.72 -7.29 3.33
CA CYS A 54 -8.07 -5.91 2.97
C CYS A 54 -6.88 -5.23 2.30
N HIS A 55 -7.16 -4.18 1.57
CA HIS A 55 -6.12 -3.40 0.90
C HIS A 55 -6.44 -1.91 0.95
N SER A 56 -5.39 -1.09 0.90
CA SER A 56 -5.50 0.36 0.88
C SER A 56 -4.55 0.93 -0.17
N HIS A 57 -5.03 1.89 -0.95
CA HIS A 57 -4.29 2.57 -1.99
C HIS A 57 -3.87 3.96 -1.52
N LEU A 58 -2.62 4.34 -1.74
CA LEU A 58 -2.15 5.70 -1.49
C LEU A 58 -3.01 6.72 -2.25
N ARG A 59 -3.34 6.42 -3.51
CA ARG A 59 -4.13 7.33 -4.36
C ARG A 59 -5.51 7.66 -3.77
N ASP A 60 -6.12 6.74 -3.02
CA ASP A 60 -7.44 6.96 -2.42
C ASP A 60 -7.35 7.78 -1.13
N TRP A 61 -6.22 7.70 -0.45
CA TRP A 61 -5.97 8.43 0.78
C TRP A 61 -5.39 9.83 0.53
N ASP A 62 -4.49 9.95 -0.47
CA ASP A 62 -3.79 11.19 -0.79
C ASP A 62 -4.64 12.04 -1.74
N ASN A 63 -5.28 13.08 -1.21
CA ASN A 63 -6.14 13.96 -2.00
C ASN A 63 -5.38 14.84 -3.01
N THR A 64 -4.05 14.83 -2.99
CA THR A 64 -3.22 15.54 -3.95
C THR A 64 -2.72 14.63 -5.07
N TRP A 65 -3.02 13.34 -5.00
CA TRP A 65 -2.59 12.36 -6.02
C TRP A 65 -3.22 12.68 -7.38
N LYS A 66 -2.42 12.62 -8.42
CA LYS A 66 -2.86 12.91 -9.79
C LYS A 66 -2.66 11.68 -10.66
N LYS A 67 -3.53 11.54 -11.66
CA LYS A 67 -3.44 10.45 -12.64
C LYS A 67 -2.05 10.40 -13.27
N GLY A 68 -1.47 9.22 -13.31
CA GLY A 68 -0.13 8.99 -13.83
C GLY A 68 0.96 8.97 -12.77
N GLU A 69 0.67 9.42 -11.55
CA GLU A 69 1.60 9.26 -10.44
C GLU A 69 1.61 7.81 -9.96
N PRO A 70 2.74 7.36 -9.35
CA PRO A 70 2.78 6.02 -8.79
C PRO A 70 1.75 5.82 -7.69
N ASP A 71 1.12 4.65 -7.66
CA ASP A 71 0.27 4.25 -6.56
C ASP A 71 1.04 3.28 -5.66
N PHE A 72 0.73 3.32 -4.38
CA PHE A 72 1.34 2.45 -3.38
C PHE A 72 0.22 1.72 -2.63
N ILE A 73 0.23 0.40 -2.72
CA ILE A 73 -0.86 -0.43 -2.21
C ILE A 73 -0.33 -1.30 -1.07
N ILE A 74 -1.05 -1.29 0.05
CA ILE A 74 -0.78 -2.20 1.17
C ILE A 74 -1.90 -3.21 1.24
N VAL A 75 -1.54 -4.47 1.26
CA VAL A 75 -2.47 -5.59 1.43
C VAL A 75 -2.14 -6.28 2.74
N SER A 76 -3.16 -6.52 3.57
CA SER A 76 -3.04 -7.37 4.74
C SER A 76 -3.92 -8.61 4.56
N GLU A 77 -3.32 -9.76 4.77
CA GLU A 77 -4.03 -11.04 4.75
C GLU A 77 -4.11 -11.55 6.18
N PHE A 78 -5.28 -12.02 6.58
CA PHE A 78 -5.51 -12.52 7.94
C PHE A 78 -5.79 -14.01 7.88
N GLU A 79 -5.09 -14.76 8.73
CA GLU A 79 -5.34 -16.19 8.82
C GLU A 79 -6.74 -16.41 9.38
N SER A 80 -7.55 -17.20 8.64
CA SER A 80 -8.78 -17.72 9.23
C SER A 80 -8.39 -18.83 10.19
N LEU A 81 -8.77 -18.66 11.44
CA LEU A 81 -8.62 -19.72 12.43
C LEU A 81 -9.52 -20.88 12.02
N PRO A 82 -9.01 -22.12 12.07
CA PRO A 82 -9.82 -23.29 11.78
C PRO A 82 -10.96 -23.47 12.77
#